data_19240ede4b8e689918dad24c9011bce8
#
_entry.id   19240ede4b8e689918dad24c9011bce8
#
_cell.length_a   1.000
_cell.length_b   1.000
_cell.length_c   1.000
_cell.angle_alpha   90.00
_cell.angle_beta   90.00
_cell.angle_gamma   90.00
#
_symmetry.space_group_name_H-M   'P 1'
#
loop_
_entity.id
_entity.type
_entity.pdbx_description
1 polymer ?
#
loop_
_entity_poly.entity_id
_entity_poly.type
_entity_poly.pdbx_seq_one_letter_code
_entity_poly.pdbx_strand_id
1 'polypeptide(L)'
;AVTQDLSSSDVAFHALRDYVPGDDRRNVHWRSTARTGRLMVRQFEETHRSSLLVLLDTRAGDYENEEDFETAVSVACSLTLDAIGHAREVALVTEEESLPTASAARLLDASCAIEPTGALGLDELARRATTHHPEASVLLAVTGQLCPDGVLGRVRTITPSDTVAAALRAGSNPSGRRAVGSLVRFDLDRLETLPLVMR
;
A
#
# COMPACT_ATOMS: atom_id res chain seq x y z
N ALA A 1 -16.08 24.48 24.38
CA ALA A 1 -15.57 23.16 24.05
C ALA A 1 -16.46 22.62 22.92
N VAL A 2 -16.01 22.69 21.71
CA VAL A 2 -16.69 22.09 20.55
C VAL A 2 -15.96 20.74 20.30
N THR A 3 -16.63 19.67 20.66
CA THR A 3 -16.22 18.31 20.33
C THR A 3 -16.46 18.14 18.84
N GLN A 4 -15.40 18.11 18.03
CA GLN A 4 -15.47 17.67 16.65
C GLN A 4 -15.51 16.14 16.66
N ASP A 5 -16.71 15.59 16.52
CA ASP A 5 -16.90 14.23 16.03
C ASP A 5 -16.44 14.19 14.58
N LEU A 6 -15.20 13.80 14.35
CA LEU A 6 -14.69 13.42 13.04
C LEU A 6 -15.25 12.03 12.71
N SER A 7 -16.49 12.00 12.26
CA SER A 7 -17.08 10.85 11.60
C SER A 7 -16.33 10.60 10.28
N SER A 8 -15.81 9.40 10.14
CA SER A 8 -15.05 8.83 9.05
C SER A 8 -15.84 8.75 7.73
N SER A 9 -16.14 9.88 7.14
CA SER A 9 -16.74 9.98 5.81
C SER A 9 -16.24 11.25 5.13
N ASP A 10 -14.94 11.29 4.84
CA ASP A 10 -14.38 12.26 3.91
C ASP A 10 -14.77 11.87 2.48
N VAL A 11 -16.08 11.93 2.23
CA VAL A 11 -16.64 11.86 0.89
C VAL A 11 -16.54 13.27 0.31
N ALA A 12 -15.57 13.50 -0.57
CA ALA A 12 -15.39 14.80 -1.20
C ALA A 12 -16.62 15.13 -2.05
N PHE A 13 -17.26 16.28 -1.78
CA PHE A 13 -18.33 16.82 -2.62
C PHE A 13 -17.76 17.09 -4.02
N HIS A 14 -18.21 16.31 -5.02
CA HIS A 14 -17.72 16.45 -6.39
C HIS A 14 -18.67 17.25 -7.28
N ALA A 15 -19.96 16.92 -7.28
CA ALA A 15 -20.93 17.56 -8.17
C ALA A 15 -22.36 17.46 -7.63
N LEU A 16 -23.25 18.29 -8.19
CA LEU A 16 -24.69 18.12 -8.07
C LEU A 16 -25.22 17.53 -9.38
N ARG A 17 -26.02 16.46 -9.30
CA ARG A 17 -26.74 15.89 -10.43
C ARG A 17 -28.23 15.81 -10.16
N ASP A 18 -29.02 15.63 -11.19
CA ASP A 18 -30.44 15.37 -11.06
C ASP A 18 -30.68 14.03 -10.32
N TYR A 19 -31.70 14.03 -9.45
CA TYR A 19 -32.13 12.84 -8.73
C TYR A 19 -32.67 11.78 -9.69
N VAL A 20 -32.24 10.54 -9.48
CA VAL A 20 -32.76 9.36 -10.16
C VAL A 20 -33.50 8.48 -9.15
N PRO A 21 -34.66 7.87 -9.51
CA PRO A 21 -35.34 6.94 -8.61
C PRO A 21 -34.41 5.83 -8.12
N GLY A 22 -34.25 5.73 -6.78
CA GLY A 22 -33.30 4.83 -6.12
C GLY A 22 -32.17 5.56 -5.38
N ASP A 23 -31.96 6.84 -5.62
CA ASP A 23 -30.98 7.63 -4.87
C ASP A 23 -31.41 7.84 -3.43
N ASP A 24 -30.43 7.85 -2.51
CA ASP A 24 -30.70 8.14 -1.09
C ASP A 24 -31.12 9.60 -0.91
N ARG A 25 -32.34 9.79 -0.40
CA ARG A 25 -32.93 11.11 -0.14
C ARG A 25 -32.16 11.96 0.88
N ARG A 26 -31.29 11.34 1.70
CA ARG A 26 -30.40 12.06 2.63
C ARG A 26 -29.37 12.90 1.91
N ASN A 27 -29.04 12.54 0.67
CA ASN A 27 -28.07 13.24 -0.17
C ASN A 27 -28.70 14.36 -1.01
N VAL A 28 -30.02 14.64 -0.86
CA VAL A 28 -30.68 15.73 -1.57
C VAL A 28 -30.14 17.07 -1.10
N HIS A 29 -29.67 17.88 -2.05
CA HIS A 29 -29.21 19.25 -1.80
C HIS A 29 -30.37 20.23 -1.91
N TRP A 30 -31.11 20.38 -0.82
CA TRP A 30 -32.37 21.16 -0.77
C TRP A 30 -32.24 22.61 -1.27
N ARG A 31 -31.11 23.27 -1.00
CA ARG A 31 -30.86 24.63 -1.45
C ARG A 31 -30.80 24.75 -2.98
N SER A 32 -30.13 23.82 -3.65
CA SER A 32 -30.09 23.78 -5.12
C SER A 32 -31.41 23.34 -5.71
N THR A 33 -32.06 22.34 -5.10
CA THR A 33 -33.41 21.88 -5.45
C THR A 33 -34.42 23.06 -5.45
N ALA A 34 -34.42 23.88 -4.40
CA ALA A 34 -35.28 25.04 -4.30
C ALA A 34 -35.00 26.12 -5.37
N ARG A 35 -33.75 26.20 -5.82
CA ARG A 35 -33.31 27.20 -6.80
C ARG A 35 -33.54 26.76 -8.26
N THR A 36 -33.42 25.46 -8.54
CA THR A 36 -33.55 24.90 -9.89
C THR A 36 -34.94 24.33 -10.19
N GLY A 37 -35.75 24.10 -9.14
CA GLY A 37 -37.06 23.43 -9.26
C GLY A 37 -36.97 21.92 -9.56
N ARG A 38 -35.74 21.34 -9.56
CA ARG A 38 -35.50 19.92 -9.78
C ARG A 38 -34.81 19.34 -8.59
N LEU A 39 -35.13 18.08 -8.22
CA LEU A 39 -34.45 17.38 -7.16
C LEU A 39 -32.99 17.18 -7.53
N MET A 40 -32.09 17.82 -6.78
CA MET A 40 -30.65 17.72 -6.96
C MET A 40 -30.03 16.88 -5.85
N VAL A 41 -29.22 15.90 -6.21
CA VAL A 41 -28.50 15.02 -5.27
C VAL A 41 -27.02 15.36 -5.29
N ARG A 42 -26.40 15.35 -4.11
CA ARG A 42 -24.94 15.43 -3.97
C ARG A 42 -24.36 14.14 -4.50
N GLN A 43 -23.56 14.26 -5.54
CA GLN A 43 -22.70 13.18 -5.98
C GLN A 43 -21.40 13.30 -5.21
N PHE A 44 -21.15 12.29 -4.40
CA PHE A 44 -19.90 12.15 -3.69
C PHE A 44 -18.99 11.28 -4.57
N GLU A 45 -17.78 11.71 -4.79
CA GLU A 45 -16.73 10.84 -5.28
C GLU A 45 -16.22 10.08 -4.05
N GLU A 46 -16.33 8.76 -4.04
CA GLU A 46 -15.53 7.96 -3.14
C GLU A 46 -14.08 8.24 -3.51
N THR A 47 -13.44 9.14 -2.77
CA THR A 47 -12.00 9.25 -2.82
C THR A 47 -11.50 7.96 -2.19
N HIS A 48 -11.27 6.95 -3.00
CA HIS A 48 -10.49 5.79 -2.58
C HIS A 48 -9.13 6.35 -2.17
N ARG A 49 -8.97 6.66 -0.90
CA ARG A 49 -7.65 6.93 -0.34
C ARG A 49 -6.84 5.68 -0.65
N SER A 50 -5.86 5.80 -1.52
CA SER A 50 -5.01 4.67 -1.85
C SER A 50 -4.32 4.22 -0.57
N SER A 51 -4.74 3.08 -0.02
CA SER A 51 -4.10 2.46 1.12
C SER A 51 -2.97 1.57 0.60
N LEU A 52 -1.77 1.82 1.10
CA LEU A 52 -0.55 1.13 0.70
C LEU A 52 -0.20 0.05 1.73
N LEU A 53 -0.08 -1.18 1.28
CA LEU A 53 0.42 -2.30 2.06
C LEU A 53 1.84 -2.64 1.58
N VAL A 54 2.84 -2.41 2.41
CA VAL A 54 4.23 -2.79 2.18
C VAL A 54 4.51 -4.07 2.95
N LEU A 55 4.93 -5.10 2.26
CA LEU A 55 5.40 -6.35 2.85
C LEU A 55 6.91 -6.38 2.79
N LEU A 56 7.57 -6.57 3.90
CA LEU A 56 9.01 -6.79 3.95
C LEU A 56 9.27 -8.25 4.29
N ASP A 57 9.87 -8.94 3.35
CA ASP A 57 10.37 -10.29 3.54
C ASP A 57 11.60 -10.28 4.45
N THR A 58 11.51 -10.97 5.59
CA THR A 58 12.63 -11.08 6.54
C THR A 58 13.33 -12.43 6.47
N ARG A 59 13.04 -13.25 5.46
CA ARG A 59 13.62 -14.57 5.30
C ARG A 59 15.06 -14.51 4.81
N ALA A 60 16.02 -14.87 5.67
CA ALA A 60 17.45 -14.79 5.35
C ALA A 60 17.85 -15.49 4.03
N GLY A 61 17.20 -16.62 3.71
CA GLY A 61 17.50 -17.38 2.49
C GLY A 61 17.09 -16.72 1.17
N ASP A 62 16.34 -15.63 1.20
CA ASP A 62 15.94 -14.88 0.02
C ASP A 62 16.92 -13.73 -0.32
N TYR A 63 17.95 -13.53 0.50
CA TYR A 63 19.03 -12.55 0.33
C TYR A 63 20.38 -13.22 0.11
N GLU A 64 21.24 -12.64 -0.70
CA GLU A 64 22.57 -13.16 -0.95
C GLU A 64 23.53 -12.82 0.21
N ASN A 65 23.34 -11.66 0.81
CA ASN A 65 24.16 -11.14 1.89
C ASN A 65 23.35 -10.14 2.76
N GLU A 66 23.94 -9.69 3.85
CA GLU A 66 23.35 -8.75 4.80
C GLU A 66 23.10 -7.36 4.17
N GLU A 67 23.97 -6.91 3.27
CA GLU A 67 23.83 -5.60 2.59
C GLU A 67 22.56 -5.57 1.71
N ASP A 68 22.23 -6.67 1.04
CA ASP A 68 20.99 -6.80 0.26
C ASP A 68 19.75 -6.73 1.18
N PHE A 69 19.82 -7.36 2.36
CA PHE A 69 18.76 -7.28 3.36
C PHE A 69 18.58 -5.85 3.88
N GLU A 70 19.65 -5.17 4.26
CA GLU A 70 19.62 -3.78 4.71
C GLU A 70 19.09 -2.83 3.61
N THR A 71 19.41 -3.11 2.35
CA THR A 71 18.84 -2.41 1.20
C THR A 71 17.33 -2.61 1.13
N ALA A 72 16.83 -3.84 1.32
CA ALA A 72 15.40 -4.13 1.34
C ALA A 72 14.67 -3.41 2.49
N VAL A 73 15.24 -3.42 3.71
CA VAL A 73 14.73 -2.67 4.86
C VAL A 73 14.64 -1.18 4.52
N SER A 74 15.72 -0.62 3.98
CA SER A 74 15.80 0.80 3.58
C SER A 74 14.77 1.16 2.52
N VAL A 75 14.54 0.30 1.54
CA VAL A 75 13.51 0.46 0.49
C VAL A 75 12.12 0.45 1.11
N ALA A 76 11.80 -0.55 1.93
CA ALA A 76 10.50 -0.66 2.57
C ALA A 76 10.19 0.55 3.47
N CYS A 77 11.17 0.99 4.26
CA CYS A 77 11.06 2.19 5.08
C CYS A 77 10.86 3.45 4.24
N SER A 78 11.62 3.62 3.15
CA SER A 78 11.53 4.80 2.27
C SER A 78 10.16 4.92 1.63
N LEU A 79 9.58 3.82 1.13
CA LEU A 79 8.24 3.78 0.56
C LEU A 79 7.17 4.13 1.60
N THR A 80 7.33 3.60 2.80
CA THR A 80 6.41 3.87 3.92
C THR A 80 6.51 5.32 4.38
N LEU A 81 7.73 5.87 4.48
CA LEU A 81 7.96 7.28 4.83
C LEU A 81 7.39 8.24 3.79
N ASP A 82 7.52 7.93 2.50
CA ASP A 82 6.90 8.71 1.42
C ASP A 82 5.37 8.73 1.56
N ALA A 83 4.76 7.58 1.83
CA ALA A 83 3.32 7.49 2.05
C ALA A 83 2.87 8.30 3.28
N ILE A 84 3.60 8.22 4.41
CA ILE A 84 3.34 9.04 5.61
C ILE A 84 3.46 10.53 5.28
N GLY A 85 4.51 10.93 4.55
CA GLY A 85 4.75 12.32 4.15
C GLY A 85 3.62 12.91 3.27
N HIS A 86 2.95 12.06 2.50
CA HIS A 86 1.80 12.41 1.67
C HIS A 86 0.44 12.17 2.34
N ALA A 87 0.41 11.91 3.65
CA ALA A 87 -0.80 11.61 4.42
C ALA A 87 -1.65 10.47 3.82
N ARG A 88 -1.00 9.47 3.21
CA ARG A 88 -1.66 8.26 2.72
C ARG A 88 -1.75 7.23 3.84
N GLU A 89 -2.80 6.42 3.80
CA GLU A 89 -2.88 5.25 4.66
C GLU A 89 -1.82 4.23 4.25
N VAL A 90 -1.02 3.76 5.20
CA VAL A 90 0.06 2.80 4.94
C VAL A 90 0.25 1.85 6.10
N ALA A 91 0.49 0.58 5.78
CA ALA A 91 0.96 -0.43 6.71
C ALA A 91 2.28 -1.01 6.18
N LEU A 92 3.27 -1.18 7.04
CA LEU A 92 4.49 -1.95 6.79
C LEU A 92 4.46 -3.19 7.67
N VAL A 93 4.45 -4.36 7.04
CA VAL A 93 4.26 -5.65 7.71
C VAL A 93 5.46 -6.53 7.45
N THR A 94 6.00 -7.11 8.53
CA THR A 94 7.01 -8.18 8.52
C THR A 94 6.38 -9.49 9.01
N GLU A 95 7.17 -10.56 9.08
CA GLU A 95 6.73 -11.83 9.68
C GLU A 95 6.29 -11.66 11.14
N GLU A 96 7.04 -10.88 11.91
CA GLU A 96 6.86 -10.76 13.34
C GLU A 96 5.77 -9.76 13.73
N GLU A 97 5.70 -8.63 13.02
CA GLU A 97 4.81 -7.54 13.41
C GLU A 97 4.43 -6.59 12.25
N SER A 98 3.41 -5.78 12.51
CA SER A 98 3.12 -4.59 11.74
C SER A 98 3.82 -3.40 12.39
N LEU A 99 4.74 -2.75 11.65
CA LEU A 99 5.51 -1.63 12.18
C LEU A 99 4.63 -0.39 12.40
N PRO A 100 4.99 0.46 13.39
CA PRO A 100 4.23 1.67 13.70
C PRO A 100 4.39 2.73 12.59
N THR A 101 3.30 3.06 11.90
CA THR A 101 3.25 4.05 10.81
C THR A 101 2.67 5.41 11.25
N ALA A 102 2.40 5.60 12.54
CA ALA A 102 1.83 6.84 13.05
C ALA A 102 2.77 8.06 12.94
N SER A 103 4.08 7.85 12.87
CA SER A 103 5.07 8.89 12.60
C SER A 103 6.36 8.31 12.04
N ALA A 104 7.08 9.14 11.26
CA ALA A 104 8.38 8.77 10.69
C ALA A 104 9.41 8.34 11.76
N ALA A 105 9.48 9.03 12.89
CA ALA A 105 10.42 8.70 13.97
C ALA A 105 10.16 7.30 14.55
N ARG A 106 8.88 6.97 14.85
CA ARG A 106 8.54 5.65 15.38
C ARG A 106 8.80 4.52 14.39
N LEU A 107 8.54 4.78 13.10
CA LEU A 107 8.84 3.82 12.06
C LEU A 107 10.34 3.53 12.00
N LEU A 108 11.18 4.56 11.97
CA LEU A 108 12.64 4.42 11.92
C LEU A 108 13.19 3.75 13.17
N ASP A 109 12.71 4.10 14.35
CA ASP A 109 13.12 3.43 15.59
C ASP A 109 12.79 1.94 15.56
N ALA A 110 11.58 1.56 15.13
CA ALA A 110 11.17 0.18 15.03
C ALA A 110 11.95 -0.58 13.95
N SER A 111 12.27 0.08 12.83
CA SER A 111 13.01 -0.56 11.73
C SER A 111 14.43 -0.99 12.10
N CYS A 112 15.04 -0.33 13.10
CA CYS A 112 16.37 -0.73 13.60
C CYS A 112 16.43 -2.11 14.28
N ALA A 113 15.28 -2.66 14.65
CA ALA A 113 15.16 -3.96 15.29
C ALA A 113 14.80 -5.08 14.32
N ILE A 114 14.64 -4.80 13.03
CA ILE A 114 14.29 -5.82 12.03
C ILE A 114 15.51 -6.68 11.74
N GLU A 115 15.37 -7.99 11.99
CA GLU A 115 16.41 -8.97 11.73
C GLU A 115 15.96 -10.00 10.68
N PRO A 116 16.88 -10.62 9.93
CA PRO A 116 16.56 -11.68 8.99
C PRO A 116 16.26 -13.00 9.74
N THR A 117 15.04 -13.16 10.21
CA THR A 117 14.61 -14.27 11.09
C THR A 117 14.26 -15.57 10.37
N GLY A 118 13.81 -15.49 9.15
CA GLY A 118 13.85 -16.55 8.17
C GLY A 118 12.90 -17.73 8.24
N ALA A 119 11.73 -17.62 8.80
CA ALA A 119 10.79 -18.76 8.86
C ALA A 119 9.65 -18.67 7.81
N LEU A 120 9.04 -17.52 7.62
CA LEU A 120 7.84 -17.36 6.82
C LEU A 120 8.16 -17.00 5.36
N GLY A 121 7.54 -17.70 4.40
CA GLY A 121 7.63 -17.30 3.00
C GLY A 121 6.79 -16.07 2.68
N LEU A 122 7.24 -15.27 1.72
CA LEU A 122 6.60 -14.02 1.30
C LEU A 122 5.12 -14.21 0.87
N ASP A 123 4.77 -15.36 0.28
CA ASP A 123 3.39 -15.69 -0.09
C ASP A 123 2.49 -15.92 1.13
N GLU A 124 3.00 -16.55 2.19
CA GLU A 124 2.25 -16.70 3.43
C GLU A 124 2.13 -15.37 4.19
N LEU A 125 3.19 -14.55 4.19
CA LEU A 125 3.14 -13.17 4.69
C LEU A 125 2.06 -12.38 3.97
N ALA A 126 2.01 -12.45 2.63
CA ALA A 126 1.00 -11.77 1.83
C ALA A 126 -0.42 -12.22 2.20
N ARG A 127 -0.64 -13.53 2.43
CA ARG A 127 -1.95 -14.05 2.84
C ARG A 127 -2.41 -13.49 4.17
N ARG A 128 -1.52 -13.46 5.16
CA ARG A 128 -1.84 -12.91 6.48
C ARG A 128 -2.11 -11.40 6.39
N ALA A 129 -1.23 -10.67 5.73
CA ALA A 129 -1.33 -9.23 5.63
C ALA A 129 -2.58 -8.77 4.87
N THR A 130 -2.94 -9.39 3.75
CA THR A 130 -4.17 -9.05 3.00
C THR A 130 -5.45 -9.36 3.77
N THR A 131 -5.41 -10.33 4.68
CA THR A 131 -6.55 -10.62 5.57
C THR A 131 -6.73 -9.53 6.64
N HIS A 132 -5.63 -8.94 7.14
CA HIS A 132 -5.67 -7.89 8.15
C HIS A 132 -5.83 -6.48 7.57
N HIS A 133 -5.49 -6.29 6.29
CA HIS A 133 -5.57 -5.04 5.56
C HIS A 133 -6.39 -5.18 4.28
N PRO A 134 -7.68 -5.54 4.38
CA PRO A 134 -8.54 -5.75 3.20
C PRO A 134 -8.81 -4.46 2.42
N GLU A 135 -8.57 -3.29 3.03
CA GLU A 135 -8.70 -1.96 2.42
C GLU A 135 -7.53 -1.57 1.52
N ALA A 136 -6.45 -2.38 1.49
CA ALA A 136 -5.27 -2.07 0.71
C ALA A 136 -5.57 -2.05 -0.79
N SER A 137 -5.36 -0.91 -1.44
CA SER A 137 -5.52 -0.75 -2.90
C SER A 137 -4.21 -0.97 -3.66
N VAL A 138 -3.07 -0.88 -2.96
CA VAL A 138 -1.73 -1.14 -3.50
C VAL A 138 -0.96 -2.04 -2.55
N LEU A 139 -0.38 -3.12 -3.07
CA LEU A 139 0.52 -4.01 -2.34
C LEU A 139 1.90 -3.97 -2.97
N LEU A 140 2.92 -3.64 -2.17
CA LEU A 140 4.32 -3.67 -2.57
C LEU A 140 5.05 -4.72 -1.72
N ALA A 141 5.52 -5.79 -2.36
CA ALA A 141 6.31 -6.82 -1.71
C ALA A 141 7.81 -6.55 -1.92
N VAL A 142 8.54 -6.34 -0.84
CA VAL A 142 9.99 -6.10 -0.84
C VAL A 142 10.69 -7.37 -0.37
N THR A 143 11.64 -7.87 -1.16
CA THR A 143 12.35 -9.12 -0.91
C THR A 143 13.78 -9.08 -1.47
N GLY A 144 14.56 -10.12 -1.24
CA GLY A 144 15.89 -10.28 -1.81
C GLY A 144 15.89 -10.88 -3.23
N GLN A 145 17.03 -10.81 -3.88
CA GLN A 145 17.21 -11.29 -5.26
C GLN A 145 17.07 -12.82 -5.41
N LEU A 146 17.25 -13.58 -4.33
CA LEU A 146 17.14 -15.04 -4.35
C LEU A 146 15.69 -15.54 -4.21
N CYS A 147 14.73 -14.67 -3.86
CA CYS A 147 13.32 -15.03 -3.79
C CYS A 147 12.83 -15.51 -5.18
N PRO A 148 12.30 -16.74 -5.31
CA PRO A 148 11.90 -17.29 -6.60
C PRO A 148 10.73 -16.54 -7.25
N ASP A 149 10.71 -16.38 -8.58
CA ASP A 149 9.60 -15.77 -9.32
C ASP A 149 8.26 -16.48 -9.07
N GLY A 150 8.30 -17.81 -8.82
CA GLY A 150 7.11 -18.58 -8.45
C GLY A 150 6.46 -18.11 -7.14
N VAL A 151 7.24 -17.62 -6.16
CA VAL A 151 6.73 -17.04 -4.92
C VAL A 151 6.02 -15.73 -5.24
N LEU A 152 6.63 -14.86 -6.04
CA LEU A 152 6.02 -13.59 -6.47
C LEU A 152 4.71 -13.83 -7.26
N GLY A 153 4.69 -14.85 -8.11
CA GLY A 153 3.46 -15.27 -8.81
C GLY A 153 2.34 -15.67 -7.83
N ARG A 154 2.67 -16.40 -6.75
CA ARG A 154 1.70 -16.74 -5.69
C ARG A 154 1.22 -15.51 -4.91
N VAL A 155 2.12 -14.58 -4.58
CA VAL A 155 1.74 -13.29 -3.97
C VAL A 155 0.67 -12.60 -4.81
N ARG A 156 0.84 -12.51 -6.14
CA ARG A 156 -0.16 -11.91 -7.02
C ARG A 156 -1.49 -12.68 -7.01
N THR A 157 -1.45 -14.00 -6.96
CA THR A 157 -2.67 -14.85 -6.92
C THR A 157 -3.45 -14.66 -5.62
N ILE A 158 -2.75 -14.42 -4.51
CA ILE A 158 -3.35 -14.20 -3.19
C ILE A 158 -3.93 -12.78 -3.09
N THR A 159 -3.28 -11.81 -3.72
CA THR A 159 -3.72 -10.40 -3.70
C THR A 159 -5.06 -10.24 -4.42
N PRO A 160 -6.05 -9.55 -3.83
CA PRO A 160 -7.33 -9.26 -4.47
C PRO A 160 -7.19 -8.64 -5.87
N SER A 161 -8.15 -8.88 -6.74
CA SER A 161 -8.09 -8.46 -8.15
C SER A 161 -8.13 -6.95 -8.34
N ASP A 162 -8.74 -6.22 -7.43
CA ASP A 162 -8.85 -4.77 -7.36
C ASP A 162 -7.63 -4.09 -6.72
N THR A 163 -6.73 -4.87 -6.11
CA THR A 163 -5.47 -4.39 -5.54
C THR A 163 -4.35 -4.47 -6.56
N VAL A 164 -3.66 -3.36 -6.79
CA VAL A 164 -2.45 -3.31 -7.61
C VAL A 164 -1.29 -3.94 -6.84
N ALA A 165 -0.65 -4.96 -7.40
CA ALA A 165 0.49 -5.61 -6.76
C ALA A 165 1.78 -5.43 -7.57
N ALA A 166 2.87 -5.12 -6.88
CA ALA A 166 4.21 -5.10 -7.43
C ALA A 166 5.20 -5.69 -6.42
N ALA A 167 6.36 -6.11 -6.92
CA ALA A 167 7.47 -6.60 -6.11
C ALA A 167 8.75 -5.78 -6.38
N LEU A 168 9.52 -5.56 -5.32
CA LEU A 168 10.85 -4.98 -5.39
C LEU A 168 11.85 -6.00 -4.86
N ARG A 169 12.87 -6.29 -5.64
CA ARG A 169 13.99 -7.15 -5.25
C ARG A 169 15.22 -6.32 -5.00
N ALA A 170 15.72 -6.36 -3.78
CA ALA A 170 17.02 -5.81 -3.41
C ALA A 170 18.12 -6.82 -3.69
N GLY A 171 19.23 -6.38 -4.28
CA GLY A 171 20.40 -7.21 -4.54
C GLY A 171 21.25 -6.69 -5.68
N SER A 172 22.37 -7.38 -5.96
CA SER A 172 23.39 -6.96 -6.91
C SER A 172 23.00 -7.08 -8.40
N ASN A 173 21.75 -7.48 -8.71
CA ASN A 173 21.26 -7.52 -10.08
C ASN A 173 21.10 -6.10 -10.66
N PRO A 174 21.36 -5.91 -11.96
CA PRO A 174 21.13 -4.62 -12.59
C PRO A 174 19.70 -4.13 -12.37
N SER A 175 19.57 -2.89 -11.94
CA SER A 175 18.27 -2.25 -11.75
C SER A 175 17.43 -2.31 -13.01
N GLY A 176 16.17 -2.69 -12.89
CA GLY A 176 15.29 -2.84 -14.03
C GLY A 176 13.87 -3.24 -13.66
N ARG A 177 13.00 -3.26 -14.68
CA ARG A 177 11.60 -3.65 -14.58
C ARG A 177 11.34 -4.89 -15.40
N ARG A 178 10.68 -5.88 -14.80
CA ARG A 178 10.29 -7.13 -15.48
C ARG A 178 8.85 -7.51 -15.11
N ALA A 179 8.18 -8.23 -16.02
CA ALA A 179 6.88 -8.81 -15.74
C ALA A 179 7.06 -10.25 -15.21
N VAL A 180 6.35 -10.59 -14.14
CA VAL A 180 6.22 -11.95 -13.59
C VAL A 180 4.72 -12.28 -13.60
N GLY A 181 4.24 -12.87 -14.69
CA GLY A 181 2.81 -13.00 -14.94
C GLY A 181 2.12 -11.64 -15.01
N SER A 182 1.13 -11.42 -14.15
CA SER A 182 0.41 -10.14 -14.00
C SER A 182 0.99 -9.22 -12.91
N LEU A 183 2.12 -9.61 -12.28
CA LEU A 183 2.84 -8.80 -11.31
C LEU A 183 4.02 -8.10 -11.99
N VAL A 184 4.24 -6.85 -11.64
CA VAL A 184 5.45 -6.11 -12.06
C VAL A 184 6.50 -6.26 -10.98
N ARG A 185 7.71 -6.70 -11.40
CA ARG A 185 8.88 -6.79 -10.53
C ARG A 185 9.88 -5.70 -10.90
N PHE A 186 10.41 -5.05 -9.90
CA PHE A 186 11.50 -4.10 -9.99
C PHE A 186 12.73 -4.67 -9.29
N ASP A 187 13.85 -4.73 -10.00
CA ASP A 187 15.14 -5.12 -9.44
C ASP A 187 15.91 -3.84 -9.06
N LEU A 188 16.49 -3.80 -7.88
CA LEU A 188 17.18 -2.64 -7.29
C LEU A 188 18.54 -3.08 -6.76
N ASP A 189 19.60 -2.44 -7.24
CA ASP A 189 20.98 -2.65 -6.75
C ASP A 189 21.31 -1.72 -5.56
N ARG A 190 20.62 -0.58 -5.45
CA ARG A 190 20.78 0.42 -4.39
C ARG A 190 19.53 1.23 -4.19
N LEU A 191 19.39 1.80 -2.98
CA LEU A 191 18.27 2.66 -2.63
C LEU A 191 18.14 3.88 -3.56
N GLU A 192 19.26 4.47 -4.00
CA GLU A 192 19.26 5.66 -4.88
C GLU A 192 18.62 5.41 -6.24
N THR A 193 18.54 4.15 -6.69
CA THR A 193 17.91 3.78 -7.96
C THR A 193 16.39 3.66 -7.85
N LEU A 194 15.82 3.60 -6.64
CA LEU A 194 14.37 3.46 -6.41
C LEU A 194 13.53 4.50 -7.18
N PRO A 195 13.84 5.82 -7.17
CA PRO A 195 13.05 6.80 -7.92
C PRO A 195 13.10 6.62 -9.44
N LEU A 196 14.15 6.00 -9.96
CA LEU A 196 14.32 5.77 -11.40
C LEU A 196 13.50 4.57 -11.88
N VAL A 197 13.35 3.57 -11.03
CA VAL A 197 12.69 2.30 -11.36
C VAL A 197 11.17 2.39 -11.17
N MET A 198 10.72 3.28 -10.27
CA MET A 198 9.30 3.49 -9.94
C MET A 198 8.58 4.51 -10.87
N ARG A 199 9.31 5.11 -11.83
CA ARG A 199 8.72 5.96 -12.88
C ARG A 199 8.24 5.09 -14.04
#